data_cee764cdfe8368f4328392bcb551318e
#
_entry.id   cee764cdfe8368f4328392bcb551318e
#
_cell.length_a   1.000
_cell.length_b   1.000
_cell.length_c   1.000
_cell.angle_alpha   90.00
_cell.angle_beta   90.00
_cell.angle_gamma   90.00
#
_symmetry.space_group_name_H-M   'P 1'
#
loop_
_entity.id
_entity.type
_entity.pdbx_description
1 polymer ?
#
loop_
_entity_poly.entity_id
_entity_poly.type
_entity_poly.pdbx_seq_one_letter_code
_entity_poly.pdbx_strand_id
1 'polypeptide(L)'
;DRINGLARHAAGNPVTRYMVLPFLGAFMLGNPMALSLGRFLPEFYKPSYAAAGMQFCHTSNGVFPHINPGELFVWLGIANGIDQLGLPTMPLAIRYLLVGLLMNFLGGWSTDFITRWVERQQGVRLRRELRAAA
;
A
#
# COMPACT_ATOMS: atom_id res chain seq x y z
N ASP A 1 0.93 5.56 -23.06
CA ASP A 1 -0.30 6.30 -22.73
C ASP A 1 -1.24 5.59 -21.77
N ARG A 2 -1.36 4.26 -21.80
CA ARG A 2 -2.21 3.51 -20.84
C ARG A 2 -1.74 3.63 -19.38
N ILE A 3 -0.44 3.60 -19.14
CA ILE A 3 0.15 3.76 -17.79
C ILE A 3 -0.13 5.16 -17.25
N ASN A 4 -0.03 6.18 -18.06
CA ASN A 4 -0.36 7.56 -17.65
C ASN A 4 -1.86 7.74 -17.39
N GLY A 5 -2.72 7.01 -18.08
CA GLY A 5 -4.15 6.95 -17.80
C GLY A 5 -4.45 6.32 -16.45
N LEU A 6 -3.83 5.17 -16.16
CA LEU A 6 -3.97 4.48 -14.87
C LEU A 6 -3.44 5.33 -13.71
N ALA A 7 -2.29 5.98 -13.89
CA ALA A 7 -1.71 6.85 -12.87
C ALA A 7 -2.61 8.05 -12.55
N ARG A 8 -3.21 8.68 -13.57
CA ARG A 8 -4.19 9.77 -13.37
C ARG A 8 -5.44 9.30 -12.66
N HIS A 9 -5.95 8.11 -13.01
CA HIS A 9 -7.08 7.54 -12.33
C HIS A 9 -6.75 7.19 -10.87
N ALA A 10 -5.58 6.61 -10.60
CA ALA A 10 -5.11 6.31 -9.26
C ALA A 10 -4.90 7.57 -8.40
N ALA A 11 -4.43 8.68 -9.00
CA ALA A 11 -4.31 9.95 -8.31
C ALA A 11 -5.67 10.50 -7.83
N GLY A 12 -6.74 10.29 -8.60
CA GLY A 12 -8.10 10.72 -8.26
C GLY A 12 -8.87 9.78 -7.33
N ASN A 13 -8.49 8.49 -7.26
CA ASN A 13 -9.24 7.47 -6.53
C ASN A 13 -8.37 6.78 -5.46
N PRO A 14 -8.67 6.98 -4.15
CA PRO A 14 -7.90 6.37 -3.06
C PRO A 14 -7.90 4.84 -3.06
N VAL A 15 -9.01 4.21 -3.46
CA VAL A 15 -9.08 2.74 -3.55
C VAL A 15 -8.13 2.22 -4.61
N THR A 16 -8.13 2.83 -5.79
CA THR A 16 -7.19 2.46 -6.85
C THR A 16 -5.75 2.68 -6.42
N ARG A 17 -5.48 3.80 -5.75
CA ARG A 17 -4.14 4.19 -5.30
C ARG A 17 -3.57 3.29 -4.21
N TYR A 18 -4.37 2.95 -3.20
CA TYR A 18 -3.87 2.28 -1.99
C TYR A 18 -4.24 0.80 -1.88
N MET A 19 -5.14 0.31 -2.72
CA MET A 19 -5.50 -1.11 -2.76
C MET A 19 -5.14 -1.75 -4.10
N VAL A 20 -5.69 -1.25 -5.19
CA VAL A 20 -5.56 -1.91 -6.50
C VAL A 20 -4.13 -1.84 -7.04
N LEU A 21 -3.53 -0.66 -7.04
CA LEU A 21 -2.21 -0.45 -7.62
C LEU A 21 -1.09 -1.19 -6.86
N PRO A 22 -1.02 -1.13 -5.52
CA PRO A 22 -0.08 -1.94 -4.75
C PRO A 22 -0.32 -3.44 -4.91
N PHE A 23 -1.58 -3.86 -4.94
CA PHE A 23 -1.93 -5.26 -5.16
C PHE A 23 -1.41 -5.79 -6.49
N LEU A 24 -1.69 -5.08 -7.58
CA LEU A 24 -1.23 -5.48 -8.91
C LEU A 24 0.30 -5.54 -9.00
N GLY A 25 0.98 -4.55 -8.43
CA GLY A 25 2.43 -4.51 -8.42
C GLY A 25 3.02 -5.67 -7.63
N ALA A 26 2.54 -5.88 -6.43
CA ALA A 26 3.01 -6.93 -5.55
C ALA A 26 2.68 -8.33 -6.09
N PHE A 27 1.47 -8.51 -6.65
CA PHE A 27 1.05 -9.76 -7.28
C PHE A 27 1.95 -10.17 -8.45
N MET A 28 2.41 -9.21 -9.25
CA MET A 28 3.23 -9.52 -10.43
C MET A 28 4.69 -9.84 -10.10
N LEU A 29 5.37 -8.98 -9.36
CA LEU A 29 6.82 -9.07 -9.14
C LEU A 29 7.23 -8.71 -7.69
N GLY A 30 6.29 -8.61 -6.77
CA GLY A 30 6.55 -8.28 -5.37
C GLY A 30 6.79 -6.80 -5.10
N ASN A 31 7.39 -6.51 -3.95
CA ASN A 31 7.57 -5.16 -3.41
C ASN A 31 8.28 -4.19 -4.37
N PRO A 32 9.37 -4.56 -5.06
CA PRO A 32 10.04 -3.63 -5.96
C PRO A 32 9.13 -3.13 -7.07
N MET A 33 8.25 -3.99 -7.60
CA MET A 33 7.29 -3.60 -8.64
C MET A 33 6.19 -2.73 -8.04
N ALA A 34 5.65 -3.10 -6.89
CA ALA A 34 4.65 -2.30 -6.20
C ALA A 34 5.16 -0.87 -5.97
N LEU A 35 6.36 -0.71 -5.42
CA LEU A 35 6.98 0.60 -5.19
C LEU A 35 7.28 1.36 -6.49
N SER A 36 7.72 0.65 -7.53
CA SER A 36 8.05 1.29 -8.82
C SER A 36 6.83 1.91 -9.51
N LEU A 37 5.64 1.36 -9.31
CA LEU A 37 4.40 1.94 -9.81
C LEU A 37 4.08 3.30 -9.18
N GLY A 38 4.54 3.54 -7.96
CA GLY A 38 4.41 4.83 -7.27
C GLY A 38 5.08 5.99 -8.01
N ARG A 39 6.09 5.73 -8.85
CA ARG A 39 6.77 6.79 -9.63
C ARG A 39 5.84 7.56 -10.57
N PHE A 40 4.75 6.95 -10.99
CA PHE A 40 3.76 7.56 -11.88
C PHE A 40 2.72 8.42 -11.14
N LEU A 41 2.68 8.34 -9.79
CA LEU A 41 1.80 9.16 -8.99
C LEU A 41 2.38 10.56 -8.76
N PRO A 42 1.52 11.58 -8.56
CA PRO A 42 1.97 12.90 -8.11
C PRO A 42 2.80 12.80 -6.82
N GLU A 43 3.79 13.69 -6.67
CA GLU A 43 4.74 13.70 -5.53
C GLU A 43 4.04 13.61 -4.17
N PHE A 44 2.95 14.34 -4.01
CA PHE A 44 2.15 14.35 -2.79
C PHE A 44 1.72 12.95 -2.32
N TYR A 45 1.40 12.04 -3.27
CA TYR A 45 0.90 10.71 -2.93
C TYR A 45 1.99 9.64 -2.79
N LYS A 46 3.23 9.93 -3.13
CA LYS A 46 4.33 8.95 -3.08
C LYS A 46 4.60 8.41 -1.69
N PRO A 47 4.68 9.24 -0.63
CA PRO A 47 4.87 8.73 0.73
C PRO A 47 3.74 7.80 1.19
N SER A 48 2.50 8.21 0.97
CA SER A 48 1.31 7.44 1.35
C SER A 48 1.20 6.14 0.56
N TYR A 49 1.55 6.19 -0.73
CA TYR A 49 1.60 5.00 -1.57
C TYR A 49 2.68 4.02 -1.12
N ALA A 50 3.87 4.52 -0.77
CA ALA A 50 4.93 3.67 -0.25
C ALA A 50 4.53 3.01 1.07
N ALA A 51 3.88 3.74 1.98
CA ALA A 51 3.37 3.18 3.23
C ALA A 51 2.31 2.09 2.99
N ALA A 52 1.35 2.33 2.09
CA ALA A 52 0.35 1.34 1.71
C ALA A 52 0.98 0.11 1.03
N GLY A 53 1.91 0.32 0.10
CA GLY A 53 2.59 -0.75 -0.61
C GLY A 53 3.38 -1.67 0.31
N MET A 54 4.08 -1.12 1.27
CA MET A 54 4.85 -1.90 2.25
C MET A 54 3.94 -2.75 3.15
N GLN A 55 2.82 -2.22 3.60
CA GLN A 55 1.85 -3.00 4.40
C GLN A 55 1.26 -4.15 3.58
N PHE A 56 0.92 -3.90 2.33
CA PHE A 56 0.35 -4.92 1.46
C PHE A 56 1.25 -6.14 1.32
N CYS A 57 2.53 -5.92 1.14
CA CYS A 57 3.49 -6.97 0.92
C CYS A 57 3.60 -7.95 2.08
N HIS A 58 3.45 -7.49 3.30
CA HIS A 58 3.59 -8.34 4.48
C HIS A 58 2.28 -9.00 4.93
N THR A 59 1.14 -8.44 4.54
CA THR A 59 -0.15 -8.85 5.12
C THR A 59 -1.07 -9.60 4.18
N SER A 60 -0.95 -9.44 2.86
CA SER A 60 -1.97 -9.98 1.97
C SER A 60 -1.45 -10.76 0.76
N ASN A 61 -0.19 -10.64 0.44
CA ASN A 61 0.31 -11.14 -0.84
C ASN A 61 0.70 -12.61 -0.81
N GLY A 62 1.12 -13.13 0.34
CA GLY A 62 1.50 -14.53 0.49
C GLY A 62 0.35 -15.53 0.48
N VAL A 63 -0.90 -15.04 0.58
CA VAL A 63 -2.09 -15.88 0.72
C VAL A 63 -2.45 -16.64 -0.55
N PHE A 64 -2.16 -16.08 -1.71
CA PHE A 64 -2.47 -16.68 -3.00
C PHE A 64 -1.20 -17.09 -3.74
N PRO A 65 -1.20 -18.22 -4.45
CA PRO A 65 -0.11 -18.59 -5.31
C PRO A 65 0.04 -17.51 -6.40
N HIS A 66 1.17 -16.87 -6.42
CA HIS A 66 1.52 -15.81 -7.37
C HIS A 66 3.01 -15.90 -7.75
N ILE A 67 3.47 -14.95 -8.56
CA ILE A 67 4.80 -14.98 -9.16
C ILE A 67 5.92 -14.73 -8.12
N ASN A 68 5.58 -14.19 -6.93
CA ASN A 68 6.57 -13.91 -5.89
C ASN A 68 6.82 -15.13 -4.99
N PRO A 69 7.89 -15.91 -5.20
CA PRO A 69 8.13 -17.12 -4.43
C PRO A 69 8.48 -16.87 -2.95
N GLY A 70 9.04 -15.72 -2.62
CA GLY A 70 9.41 -15.38 -1.24
C GLY A 70 8.20 -15.27 -0.33
N GLU A 71 7.15 -14.62 -0.78
CA GLU A 71 5.92 -14.47 -0.01
C GLU A 71 5.09 -15.74 0.03
N LEU A 72 5.08 -16.49 -1.07
CA LEU A 72 4.48 -17.82 -1.08
C LEU A 72 5.15 -18.73 -0.03
N PHE A 73 6.46 -18.66 0.10
CA PHE A 73 7.19 -19.43 1.11
C PHE A 73 6.77 -19.08 2.54
N VAL A 74 6.62 -17.79 2.84
CA VAL A 74 6.15 -17.34 4.16
C VAL A 74 4.72 -17.83 4.42
N TRP A 75 3.84 -17.72 3.43
CA TRP A 75 2.47 -18.21 3.57
C TRP A 75 2.39 -19.73 3.77
N LEU A 76 3.18 -20.51 3.03
CA LEU A 76 3.22 -21.96 3.20
C LEU A 76 3.66 -22.38 4.61
N GLY A 77 4.61 -21.67 5.22
CA GLY A 77 5.00 -21.88 6.62
C GLY A 77 3.84 -21.63 7.59
N ILE A 78 3.13 -20.53 7.41
CA ILE A 78 1.93 -20.18 8.23
C ILE A 78 0.82 -21.21 8.00
N ALA A 79 0.52 -21.54 6.76
CA ALA A 79 -0.53 -22.50 6.41
C ALA A 79 -0.27 -23.88 7.01
N ASN A 80 0.96 -24.36 6.94
CA ASN A 80 1.36 -25.64 7.54
C ASN A 80 1.18 -25.64 9.07
N GLY A 81 1.54 -24.54 9.74
CA GLY A 81 1.31 -24.40 11.19
C GLY A 81 -0.18 -24.43 11.56
N ILE A 82 -1.03 -23.79 10.75
CA ILE A 82 -2.47 -23.78 10.95
C ILE A 82 -3.07 -25.18 10.73
N ASP A 83 -2.62 -25.87 9.70
CA ASP A 83 -3.08 -27.22 9.36
C ASP A 83 -2.72 -28.24 10.45
N GLN A 84 -1.53 -28.12 11.04
CA GLN A 84 -1.13 -28.93 12.20
C GLN A 84 -2.01 -28.73 13.42
N LEU A 85 -2.67 -27.57 13.54
CA LEU A 85 -3.65 -27.30 14.61
C LEU A 85 -5.06 -27.80 14.26
N GLY A 86 -5.25 -28.44 13.11
CA GLY A 86 -6.54 -28.92 12.64
C GLY A 86 -7.53 -27.79 12.25
N LEU A 87 -7.02 -26.60 11.98
CA LEU A 87 -7.84 -25.44 11.62
C LEU A 87 -7.96 -25.30 10.09
N PRO A 88 -9.10 -24.84 9.58
CA PRO A 88 -9.30 -24.65 8.15
C PRO A 88 -8.48 -23.48 7.61
N THR A 89 -7.51 -23.76 6.78
CA THR A 89 -6.54 -22.79 6.24
C THR A 89 -7.17 -21.79 5.28
N MET A 90 -8.04 -22.22 4.36
CA MET A 90 -8.60 -21.36 3.32
C MET A 90 -9.50 -20.24 3.83
N PRO A 91 -10.44 -20.46 4.76
CA PRO A 91 -11.22 -19.36 5.34
C PRO A 91 -10.36 -18.34 6.06
N LEU A 92 -9.27 -18.78 6.69
CA LEU A 92 -8.34 -17.87 7.36
C LEU A 92 -7.54 -17.06 6.34
N ALA A 93 -7.11 -17.67 5.24
CA ALA A 93 -6.44 -17.01 4.13
C ALA A 93 -7.28 -15.86 3.55
N ILE A 94 -8.55 -16.12 3.30
CA ILE A 94 -9.48 -15.11 2.78
C ILE A 94 -9.64 -13.94 3.76
N ARG A 95 -9.83 -14.25 5.05
CA ARG A 95 -9.92 -13.20 6.08
C ARG A 95 -8.65 -12.36 6.17
N TYR A 96 -7.51 -13.01 6.10
CA TYR A 96 -6.20 -12.35 6.12
C TYR A 96 -6.05 -11.38 4.94
N LEU A 97 -6.41 -11.81 3.73
CA LEU A 97 -6.40 -10.94 2.55
C LEU A 97 -7.33 -9.73 2.72
N LEU A 98 -8.58 -9.96 3.15
CA LEU A 98 -9.55 -8.87 3.32
C LEU A 98 -9.09 -7.85 4.36
N VAL A 99 -8.60 -8.32 5.49
CA VAL A 99 -8.03 -7.45 6.54
C VAL A 99 -6.80 -6.70 6.01
N GLY A 100 -5.91 -7.38 5.28
CA GLY A 100 -4.73 -6.76 4.67
C GLY A 100 -5.10 -5.63 3.70
N LEU A 101 -6.06 -5.85 2.81
CA LEU A 101 -6.57 -4.83 1.89
C LEU A 101 -7.17 -3.63 2.63
N LEU A 102 -7.96 -3.88 3.67
CA LEU A 102 -8.52 -2.82 4.49
C LEU A 102 -7.44 -2.00 5.20
N MET A 103 -6.47 -2.69 5.80
CA MET A 103 -5.35 -2.03 6.51
C MET A 103 -4.48 -1.20 5.57
N ASN A 104 -4.26 -1.67 4.34
CA ASN A 104 -3.56 -0.90 3.31
C ASN A 104 -4.29 0.40 2.97
N PHE A 105 -5.61 0.30 2.78
CA PHE A 105 -6.41 1.48 2.51
C PHE A 105 -6.35 2.48 3.66
N LEU A 106 -6.58 2.01 4.89
CA LEU A 106 -6.53 2.85 6.09
C LEU A 106 -5.14 3.46 6.31
N GLY A 107 -4.07 2.70 6.09
CA GLY A 107 -2.70 3.18 6.20
C GLY A 107 -2.37 4.26 5.19
N GLY A 108 -2.70 4.07 3.92
CA GLY A 108 -2.52 5.07 2.88
C GLY A 108 -3.35 6.32 3.13
N TRP A 109 -4.61 6.16 3.47
CA TRP A 109 -5.53 7.26 3.74
C TRP A 109 -5.12 8.07 4.98
N SER A 110 -4.76 7.42 6.06
CA SER A 110 -4.27 8.10 7.27
C SER A 110 -2.96 8.86 7.01
N THR A 111 -2.06 8.29 6.20
CA THR A 111 -0.83 8.96 5.79
C THR A 111 -1.11 10.20 4.94
N ASP A 112 -2.08 10.16 4.02
CA ASP A 112 -2.53 11.34 3.29
C ASP A 112 -3.01 12.45 4.24
N PHE A 113 -3.80 12.07 5.24
CA PHE A 113 -4.31 13.03 6.22
C PHE A 113 -3.18 13.68 7.02
N ILE A 114 -2.24 12.86 7.52
CA ILE A 114 -1.07 13.34 8.27
C ILE A 114 -0.20 14.23 7.38
N THR A 115 0.08 13.84 6.15
CA THR A 115 0.88 14.63 5.21
C THR A 115 0.25 16.00 4.96
N ARG A 116 -1.06 16.06 4.70
CA ARG A 116 -1.78 17.35 4.53
C ARG A 116 -1.74 18.21 5.80
N TRP A 117 -1.84 17.56 6.94
CA TRP A 117 -1.75 18.29 8.21
C TRP A 117 -0.35 18.89 8.42
N VAL A 118 0.71 18.10 8.18
CA VAL A 118 2.11 18.56 8.29
C VAL A 118 2.39 19.69 7.29
N GLU A 119 1.99 19.55 6.03
CA GLU A 119 2.18 20.58 5.00
C GLU A 119 1.48 21.89 5.39
N ARG A 120 0.27 21.83 5.94
CA ARG A 120 -0.43 23.02 6.46
C ARG A 120 0.35 23.68 7.59
N GLN A 121 0.89 22.91 8.52
CA GLN A 121 1.70 23.43 9.63
C GLN A 121 2.99 24.08 9.13
N GLN A 122 3.69 23.44 8.21
CA GLN A 122 4.91 23.99 7.60
C GLN A 122 4.62 25.26 6.79
N GLY A 123 3.56 25.28 6.01
CA GLY A 123 3.12 26.46 5.25
C GLY A 123 2.77 27.65 6.15
N VAL A 124 2.15 27.41 7.29
CA VAL A 124 1.87 28.44 8.30
C VAL A 124 3.17 28.97 8.92
N ARG A 125 4.10 28.09 9.23
CA ARG A 125 5.42 28.42 9.78
C ARG A 125 6.21 29.30 8.81
N LEU A 126 6.35 28.86 7.57
CA LEU A 126 7.08 29.59 6.52
C LEU A 126 6.48 30.98 6.29
N ARG A 127 5.15 31.12 6.24
CA ARG A 127 4.50 32.42 6.11
C ARG A 127 4.76 33.35 7.30
N ARG A 128 4.85 32.82 8.51
CA ARG A 128 5.21 33.62 9.71
C ARG A 128 6.66 34.11 9.63
N GLU A 129 7.57 33.23 9.23
CA GLU A 129 9.00 33.58 9.07
C GLU A 129 9.20 34.65 7.99
N LEU A 130 8.53 34.50 6.84
CA LEU A 130 8.58 35.50 5.76
C LEU A 130 7.99 36.86 6.18
N ARG A 131 6.95 36.86 7.00
CA ARG A 131 6.38 38.11 7.53
C ARG A 131 7.24 38.79 8.60
N ALA A 132 8.01 38.00 9.34
CA ALA A 132 8.94 38.50 10.35
C ALA A 132 10.25 39.06 9.75
N ALA A 133 10.59 38.62 8.53
CA ALA A 133 11.77 39.07 7.78
C ALA A 133 11.50 40.28 6.86
N ALA A 134 10.22 40.66 6.66
CA ALA A 134 9.79 41.83 5.88
C ALA A 134 9.48 43.02 6.77
#